data_81ea7f07708c86adc3d1f073ab6aebd9
#
_entry.id   81ea7f07708c86adc3d1f073ab6aebd9
#
_cell.length_a   1.000
_cell.length_b   1.000
_cell.length_c   1.000
_cell.angle_alpha   90.00
_cell.angle_beta   90.00
_cell.angle_gamma   90.00
#
_symmetry.space_group_name_H-M   'P 1'
#
loop_
_entity.id
_entity.type
_entity.pdbx_description
1 polymer ?
#
loop_
_entity_poly.entity_id
_entity_poly.type
_entity_poly.pdbx_seq_one_letter_code
_entity_poly.pdbx_strand_id
1 'polypeptide(L)'
;MRNTFGVAGILALAAIAPLAAQQPGKEKDPTKAVAAGALPAGWTMRLDDKDASKNAKFEAMGPGFHITSGGAGIYYRAADAQKDNFTVSANFRQAEKGQHAEAFGLFTGGRDLSDAAKQTYLYFEVRQDGMYYIAHRSGADVHKVVGWTASPAVHKFDDAPNTTNDLAIKVAADSVRFFVNNTEVHAVPRSGMTADESGQAGLRVNHNLSVHVANFAVKAGGK
;
A
#
# COMPACT_ATOMS: atom_id res chain seq x y z
N MET A 1 -59.00 26.47 -68.19
CA MET A 1 -57.61 26.03 -68.16
C MET A 1 -57.04 26.33 -66.78
N ARG A 2 -57.03 25.35 -65.87
CA ARG A 2 -56.35 25.54 -64.57
C ARG A 2 -55.76 24.13 -64.19
N ASN A 3 -54.45 24.05 -64.28
CA ASN A 3 -53.69 22.87 -63.86
C ASN A 3 -53.55 22.91 -62.38
N THR A 4 -53.95 21.81 -61.69
CA THR A 4 -53.66 21.51 -60.29
C THR A 4 -52.63 20.42 -60.22
N PHE A 5 -51.43 20.79 -59.73
CA PHE A 5 -50.37 19.84 -59.41
C PHE A 5 -50.65 19.26 -58.03
N GLY A 6 -50.83 17.96 -57.96
CA GLY A 6 -50.91 17.21 -56.71
C GLY A 6 -49.50 16.90 -56.20
N VAL A 7 -49.19 17.33 -54.98
CA VAL A 7 -47.96 16.95 -54.28
C VAL A 7 -48.24 15.74 -53.44
N ALA A 8 -47.63 14.61 -53.79
CA ALA A 8 -47.65 13.41 -53.00
C ALA A 8 -46.60 13.51 -51.89
N GLY A 9 -47.08 13.66 -50.65
CA GLY A 9 -46.21 13.60 -49.46
C GLY A 9 -45.85 12.16 -49.10
N ILE A 10 -44.57 11.84 -49.13
CA ILE A 10 -44.06 10.58 -48.65
C ILE A 10 -43.83 10.73 -47.15
N LEU A 11 -44.65 10.05 -46.31
CA LEU A 11 -44.42 9.90 -44.89
C LEU A 11 -43.32 8.86 -44.67
N ALA A 12 -42.14 9.25 -44.30
CA ALA A 12 -41.11 8.34 -43.82
C ALA A 12 -41.39 8.00 -42.34
N LEU A 13 -41.82 6.80 -42.06
CA LEU A 13 -41.87 6.22 -40.70
C LEU A 13 -40.44 5.93 -40.27
N ALA A 14 -39.90 6.74 -39.36
CA ALA A 14 -38.67 6.42 -38.63
C ALA A 14 -38.99 5.35 -37.59
N ALA A 15 -38.50 4.15 -37.80
CA ALA A 15 -38.54 3.09 -36.81
C ALA A 15 -37.57 3.41 -35.68
N ILE A 16 -38.09 3.79 -34.50
CA ILE A 16 -37.32 3.95 -33.28
C ILE A 16 -37.04 2.53 -32.75
N ALA A 17 -35.83 2.05 -32.92
CA ALA A 17 -35.35 0.83 -32.25
C ALA A 17 -35.29 1.09 -30.74
N PRO A 18 -35.78 0.18 -29.88
CA PRO A 18 -35.65 0.34 -28.45
C PRO A 18 -34.16 0.28 -28.09
N LEU A 19 -33.65 1.31 -27.42
CA LEU A 19 -32.33 1.33 -26.81
C LEU A 19 -32.36 0.23 -25.76
N ALA A 20 -31.68 -0.88 -26.01
CA ALA A 20 -31.48 -1.93 -25.01
C ALA A 20 -30.74 -1.30 -23.84
N ALA A 21 -31.44 -1.15 -22.72
CA ALA A 21 -30.82 -0.73 -21.47
C ALA A 21 -29.75 -1.78 -21.14
N GLN A 22 -28.49 -1.41 -21.28
CA GLN A 22 -27.37 -2.19 -20.75
C GLN A 22 -27.61 -2.29 -19.25
N GLN A 23 -27.87 -3.50 -18.78
CA GLN A 23 -27.86 -3.78 -17.34
C GLN A 23 -26.50 -3.35 -16.83
N PRO A 24 -26.43 -2.55 -15.74
CA PRO A 24 -25.15 -2.23 -15.12
C PRO A 24 -24.51 -3.56 -14.77
N GLY A 25 -23.36 -3.85 -15.40
CA GLY A 25 -22.53 -4.98 -15.03
C GLY A 25 -22.33 -4.88 -13.53
N LYS A 26 -22.51 -6.00 -12.80
CA LYS A 26 -22.25 -6.04 -11.36
C LYS A 26 -20.87 -5.44 -11.13
N GLU A 27 -20.84 -4.24 -10.57
CA GLU A 27 -19.59 -3.59 -10.16
C GLU A 27 -18.88 -4.58 -9.25
N LYS A 28 -17.67 -5.00 -9.65
CA LYS A 28 -16.90 -5.95 -8.86
C LYS A 28 -16.59 -5.24 -7.55
N ASP A 29 -17.05 -5.80 -6.45
CA ASP A 29 -16.73 -5.31 -5.12
C ASP A 29 -15.21 -5.11 -5.02
N PRO A 30 -14.72 -3.87 -4.89
CA PRO A 30 -13.28 -3.58 -4.90
C PRO A 30 -12.55 -4.18 -3.70
N THR A 31 -13.28 -4.71 -2.72
CA THR A 31 -12.70 -5.36 -1.53
C THR A 31 -12.59 -6.87 -1.68
N LYS A 32 -13.12 -7.47 -2.78
CA LYS A 32 -12.95 -8.91 -3.01
C LYS A 32 -11.58 -9.23 -3.59
N ALA A 33 -10.94 -10.25 -3.04
CA ALA A 33 -9.73 -10.83 -3.61
C ALA A 33 -9.97 -11.29 -5.07
N VAL A 34 -9.06 -10.91 -5.96
CA VAL A 34 -9.21 -11.18 -7.41
C VAL A 34 -8.76 -12.59 -7.76
N ALA A 35 -7.84 -13.17 -7.03
CA ALA A 35 -7.40 -14.56 -7.15
C ALA A 35 -6.72 -15.02 -5.88
N ALA A 36 -7.04 -16.23 -5.41
CA ALA A 36 -6.31 -16.87 -4.32
C ALA A 36 -5.09 -17.61 -4.87
N GLY A 37 -3.90 -17.32 -4.36
CA GLY A 37 -2.75 -18.21 -4.46
C GLY A 37 -1.53 -17.76 -5.25
N ALA A 38 -1.57 -16.68 -6.04
CA ALA A 38 -0.38 -16.14 -6.72
C ALA A 38 -0.03 -14.75 -6.18
N LEU A 39 1.24 -14.49 -5.92
CA LEU A 39 1.71 -13.16 -5.59
C LEU A 39 1.37 -12.18 -6.72
N PRO A 40 1.06 -10.91 -6.42
CA PRO A 40 0.92 -9.89 -7.44
C PRO A 40 2.17 -9.81 -8.32
N ALA A 41 1.99 -9.55 -9.62
CA ALA A 41 3.08 -9.56 -10.59
C ALA A 41 4.25 -8.67 -10.17
N GLY A 42 5.45 -9.23 -10.20
CA GLY A 42 6.71 -8.57 -9.85
C GLY A 42 6.98 -8.41 -8.35
N TRP A 43 6.04 -8.80 -7.48
CA TRP A 43 6.23 -8.75 -6.05
C TRP A 43 6.93 -9.99 -5.50
N THR A 44 7.69 -9.76 -4.45
CA THR A 44 8.30 -10.79 -3.60
C THR A 44 7.76 -10.64 -2.19
N MET A 45 7.37 -11.75 -1.59
CA MET A 45 7.01 -11.85 -0.17
C MET A 45 8.12 -12.63 0.54
N ARG A 46 8.67 -12.07 1.61
CA ARG A 46 9.60 -12.77 2.49
C ARG A 46 9.14 -12.61 3.94
N LEU A 47 8.86 -13.74 4.56
CA LEU A 47 8.48 -13.78 5.97
C LEU A 47 9.73 -13.94 6.85
N ASP A 48 9.69 -13.37 8.05
CA ASP A 48 10.76 -13.50 9.04
C ASP A 48 10.85 -14.93 9.56
N ASP A 49 9.69 -15.61 9.68
CA ASP A 49 9.57 -17.02 9.97
C ASP A 49 8.98 -17.77 8.77
N LYS A 50 9.76 -18.70 8.20
CA LYS A 50 9.33 -19.50 7.05
C LYS A 50 8.16 -20.44 7.37
N ASP A 51 8.04 -20.89 8.60
CA ASP A 51 6.98 -21.80 9.02
C ASP A 51 5.62 -21.10 9.11
N ALA A 52 5.61 -19.76 9.22
CA ALA A 52 4.41 -18.94 9.18
C ALA A 52 3.80 -18.80 7.77
N SER A 53 4.46 -19.30 6.73
CA SER A 53 4.03 -19.17 5.33
C SER A 53 2.66 -19.79 5.03
N LYS A 54 2.26 -20.84 5.74
CA LYS A 54 1.00 -21.56 5.51
C LYS A 54 -0.25 -20.69 5.64
N ASN A 55 -0.18 -19.64 6.45
CA ASN A 55 -1.31 -18.74 6.73
C ASN A 55 -1.11 -17.35 6.11
N ALA A 56 0.00 -17.12 5.41
CA ALA A 56 0.28 -15.83 4.80
C ALA A 56 -0.27 -15.78 3.38
N LYS A 57 -0.98 -14.69 3.06
CA LYS A 57 -1.47 -14.39 1.71
C LYS A 57 -1.12 -12.96 1.36
N PHE A 58 -0.76 -12.76 0.10
CA PHE A 58 -0.57 -11.46 -0.49
C PHE A 58 -1.20 -11.47 -1.88
N GLU A 59 -2.33 -10.82 -2.01
CA GLU A 59 -3.20 -10.94 -3.17
C GLU A 59 -3.52 -9.56 -3.76
N ALA A 60 -3.67 -9.47 -5.08
CA ALA A 60 -4.25 -8.28 -5.68
C ALA A 60 -5.73 -8.16 -5.28
N MET A 61 -6.15 -6.96 -4.88
CA MET A 61 -7.53 -6.70 -4.47
C MET A 61 -7.95 -5.29 -4.90
N GLY A 62 -8.88 -5.21 -5.84
CA GLY A 62 -9.31 -3.93 -6.41
C GLY A 62 -8.12 -3.15 -6.98
N PRO A 63 -7.96 -1.86 -6.66
CA PRO A 63 -6.84 -1.05 -7.11
C PRO A 63 -5.55 -1.26 -6.29
N GLY A 64 -5.53 -2.18 -5.33
CA GLY A 64 -4.43 -2.39 -4.38
C GLY A 64 -4.16 -3.86 -4.09
N PHE A 65 -3.84 -4.12 -2.84
CA PHE A 65 -3.44 -5.44 -2.35
C PHE A 65 -4.13 -5.75 -1.03
N HIS A 66 -4.32 -7.04 -0.76
CA HIS A 66 -4.69 -7.52 0.56
C HIS A 66 -3.61 -8.43 1.11
N ILE A 67 -3.20 -8.18 2.34
CA ILE A 67 -2.20 -8.96 3.06
C ILE A 67 -2.88 -9.59 4.27
N THR A 68 -2.91 -10.93 4.30
CA THR A 68 -3.19 -11.69 5.53
C THR A 68 -1.86 -12.22 6.01
N SER A 69 -1.35 -11.71 7.12
CA SER A 69 -0.04 -12.12 7.64
C SER A 69 -0.18 -13.26 8.64
N GLY A 70 0.38 -14.42 8.33
CA GLY A 70 0.59 -15.49 9.31
C GLY A 70 1.76 -15.15 10.23
N GLY A 71 2.87 -14.69 9.65
CA GLY A 71 4.06 -14.19 10.31
C GLY A 71 4.41 -12.78 9.86
N ALA A 72 5.32 -12.13 10.59
CA ALA A 72 5.86 -10.85 10.19
C ALA A 72 6.67 -10.99 8.89
N GLY A 73 6.56 -10.01 7.99
CA GLY A 73 7.23 -10.09 6.70
C GLY A 73 7.38 -8.75 5.98
N ILE A 74 8.16 -8.79 4.91
CA ILE A 74 8.34 -7.70 3.97
C ILE A 74 7.84 -8.09 2.59
N TYR A 75 7.32 -7.10 1.88
CA TYR A 75 6.73 -7.24 0.54
C TYR A 75 7.32 -6.15 -0.34
N TYR A 76 7.98 -6.53 -1.44
CA TYR A 76 8.75 -5.60 -2.26
C TYR A 76 8.84 -6.03 -3.72
N ARG A 77 9.25 -5.09 -4.58
CA ARG A 77 9.56 -5.34 -5.99
C ARG A 77 10.98 -4.86 -6.30
N ALA A 78 11.70 -5.61 -7.12
CA ALA A 78 13.02 -5.19 -7.59
C ALA A 78 12.97 -3.85 -8.35
N ALA A 79 11.86 -3.58 -9.05
CA ALA A 79 11.63 -2.35 -9.80
C ALA A 79 11.52 -1.08 -8.91
N ASP A 80 11.27 -1.24 -7.61
CA ASP A 80 11.11 -0.12 -6.67
C ASP A 80 12.43 0.27 -5.97
N ALA A 81 13.55 -0.24 -6.45
CA ALA A 81 14.86 0.19 -5.94
C ALA A 81 15.13 1.65 -6.31
N GLN A 82 15.56 2.43 -5.33
CA GLN A 82 15.84 3.86 -5.47
C GLN A 82 17.25 4.21 -5.04
N LYS A 83 17.68 5.38 -5.54
CA LYS A 83 18.91 6.07 -5.10
C LYS A 83 18.55 7.52 -4.83
N ASP A 84 19.43 8.21 -4.14
CA ASP A 84 19.31 9.64 -3.86
C ASP A 84 18.03 10.02 -3.10
N ASN A 85 17.29 11.02 -3.58
CA ASN A 85 16.07 11.52 -2.96
C ASN A 85 14.84 10.81 -3.55
N PHE A 86 13.96 10.32 -2.70
CA PHE A 86 12.70 9.70 -3.13
C PHE A 86 11.66 9.70 -2.01
N THR A 87 10.45 9.32 -2.36
CA THR A 87 9.37 9.09 -1.39
C THR A 87 8.74 7.74 -1.65
N VAL A 88 8.61 6.91 -0.62
CA VAL A 88 7.75 5.74 -0.63
C VAL A 88 6.49 6.04 0.17
N SER A 89 5.32 5.64 -0.36
CA SER A 89 4.03 5.90 0.28
C SER A 89 3.03 4.80 0.01
N ALA A 90 2.08 4.63 0.91
CA ALA A 90 0.89 3.79 0.73
C ALA A 90 -0.22 4.20 1.70
N ASN A 91 -1.45 3.85 1.32
CA ASN A 91 -2.62 3.92 2.19
C ASN A 91 -2.87 2.53 2.79
N PHE A 92 -3.04 2.47 4.10
CA PHE A 92 -3.30 1.23 4.83
C PHE A 92 -4.65 1.27 5.52
N ARG A 93 -5.40 0.17 5.41
CA ARG A 93 -6.62 -0.07 6.17
C ARG A 93 -6.53 -1.45 6.82
N GLN A 94 -6.47 -1.49 8.12
CA GLN A 94 -6.60 -2.75 8.86
C GLN A 94 -8.05 -3.24 8.73
N ALA A 95 -8.24 -4.48 8.25
CA ALA A 95 -9.57 -5.00 7.97
C ALA A 95 -10.30 -5.48 9.24
N GLU A 96 -9.52 -6.01 10.21
CA GLU A 96 -10.06 -6.56 11.44
C GLU A 96 -9.23 -6.09 12.63
N LYS A 97 -9.88 -5.85 13.76
CA LYS A 97 -9.19 -5.50 15.00
C LYS A 97 -8.44 -6.71 15.52
N GLY A 98 -7.12 -6.57 15.65
CA GLY A 98 -6.29 -7.62 16.26
C GLY A 98 -6.51 -7.73 17.77
N GLN A 99 -6.33 -8.92 18.33
CA GLN A 99 -6.33 -9.12 19.79
C GLN A 99 -5.14 -8.42 20.46
N HIS A 100 -4.04 -8.30 19.72
CA HIS A 100 -2.86 -7.54 20.09
C HIS A 100 -2.67 -6.38 19.11
N ALA A 101 -2.04 -5.30 19.58
CA ALA A 101 -1.74 -4.15 18.74
C ALA A 101 -0.51 -4.47 17.86
N GLU A 102 -0.74 -5.17 16.76
CA GLU A 102 0.27 -5.44 15.74
C GLU A 102 0.43 -4.27 14.77
N ALA A 103 1.59 -4.21 14.10
CA ALA A 103 1.99 -3.07 13.31
C ALA A 103 2.13 -3.39 11.82
N PHE A 104 1.89 -2.37 11.01
CA PHE A 104 2.08 -2.39 9.56
C PHE A 104 2.64 -1.04 9.08
N GLY A 105 3.31 -1.06 7.95
CA GLY A 105 3.86 0.17 7.38
C GLY A 105 4.79 -0.05 6.20
N LEU A 106 5.79 0.79 6.11
CA LEU A 106 6.70 0.93 4.99
C LEU A 106 8.14 0.65 5.40
N PHE A 107 8.97 0.28 4.43
CA PHE A 107 10.42 0.26 4.61
C PHE A 107 11.13 0.90 3.40
N THR A 108 12.39 1.30 3.62
CA THR A 108 13.31 1.87 2.63
C THR A 108 14.73 1.37 2.88
N GLY A 109 15.65 1.62 1.95
CA GLY A 109 17.05 1.23 2.09
C GLY A 109 17.27 -0.28 2.08
N GLY A 110 16.36 -1.03 1.46
CA GLY A 110 16.37 -2.49 1.46
C GLY A 110 17.52 -3.07 0.65
N ARG A 111 18.38 -3.84 1.31
CA ARG A 111 19.50 -4.60 0.70
C ARG A 111 19.51 -6.02 1.21
N ASP A 112 19.95 -6.95 0.38
CA ASP A 112 20.04 -8.39 0.70
C ASP A 112 18.77 -9.00 1.26
N LEU A 113 17.60 -8.50 0.84
CA LEU A 113 16.29 -8.80 1.42
C LEU A 113 15.88 -10.28 1.32
N SER A 114 16.49 -11.04 0.42
CA SER A 114 16.28 -12.50 0.28
C SER A 114 17.03 -13.32 1.34
N ASP A 115 18.07 -12.75 1.96
CA ASP A 115 18.89 -13.39 2.98
C ASP A 115 18.62 -12.76 4.35
N ALA A 116 17.88 -13.46 5.19
CA ALA A 116 17.50 -12.96 6.52
C ALA A 116 18.70 -12.67 7.43
N ALA A 117 19.87 -13.26 7.19
CA ALA A 117 21.09 -13.03 7.96
C ALA A 117 21.86 -11.77 7.51
N LYS A 118 21.64 -11.31 6.26
CA LYS A 118 22.36 -10.17 5.67
C LYS A 118 21.49 -8.95 5.40
N GLN A 119 20.16 -9.13 5.43
CA GLN A 119 19.20 -8.07 5.12
C GLN A 119 19.47 -6.80 5.91
N THR A 120 19.28 -5.65 5.26
CA THR A 120 19.24 -4.36 5.94
C THR A 120 18.10 -3.52 5.38
N TYR A 121 17.38 -2.81 6.24
CA TYR A 121 16.37 -1.83 5.86
C TYR A 121 15.94 -0.96 7.05
N LEU A 122 15.56 0.27 6.77
CA LEU A 122 14.89 1.17 7.71
C LEU A 122 13.37 0.99 7.54
N TYR A 123 12.62 0.82 8.63
CA TYR A 123 11.18 0.68 8.55
C TYR A 123 10.43 1.59 9.52
N PHE A 124 9.23 1.94 9.10
CA PHE A 124 8.30 2.82 9.77
C PHE A 124 6.94 2.15 9.81
N GLU A 125 6.42 1.93 11.00
CA GLU A 125 5.16 1.22 11.22
C GLU A 125 4.24 2.01 12.13
N VAL A 126 2.93 1.81 11.93
CA VAL A 126 1.87 2.26 12.83
C VAL A 126 1.06 1.06 13.30
N ARG A 127 0.32 1.23 14.40
CA ARG A 127 -0.54 0.18 14.91
C ARG A 127 -1.92 0.73 15.36
N GLN A 128 -2.86 -0.19 15.53
CA GLN A 128 -4.29 0.09 15.74
C GLN A 128 -4.61 0.97 16.96
N ASP A 129 -3.70 1.15 17.89
CA ASP A 129 -3.87 1.93 19.12
C ASP A 129 -3.37 3.38 19.02
N GLY A 130 -2.96 3.83 17.83
CA GLY A 130 -2.55 5.21 17.58
C GLY A 130 -1.06 5.48 17.82
N MET A 131 -0.21 4.46 17.78
CA MET A 131 1.22 4.59 17.97
C MET A 131 2.01 4.37 16.68
N TYR A 132 3.20 4.97 16.57
CA TYR A 132 4.17 4.69 15.51
C TYR A 132 5.50 4.21 16.09
N TYR A 133 6.29 3.57 15.24
CA TYR A 133 7.59 3.01 15.56
C TYR A 133 8.53 3.13 14.36
N ILE A 134 9.83 3.39 14.62
CA ILE A 134 10.87 3.44 13.59
C ILE A 134 12.07 2.63 14.06
N ALA A 135 12.54 1.71 13.22
CA ALA A 135 13.72 0.93 13.51
C ALA A 135 14.50 0.55 12.25
N HIS A 136 15.75 0.24 12.43
CA HIS A 136 16.62 -0.29 11.41
C HIS A 136 16.86 -1.78 11.63
N ARG A 137 16.62 -2.60 10.63
CA ARG A 137 16.93 -4.03 10.61
C ARG A 137 18.33 -4.26 10.05
N SER A 138 19.13 -5.09 10.72
CA SER A 138 20.43 -5.54 10.24
C SER A 138 20.58 -7.03 10.57
N GLY A 139 20.43 -7.88 9.57
CA GLY A 139 20.32 -9.32 9.78
C GLY A 139 19.16 -9.68 10.72
N ALA A 140 19.48 -10.36 11.81
CA ALA A 140 18.52 -10.68 12.88
C ALA A 140 18.28 -9.52 13.84
N ASP A 141 19.17 -8.54 13.92
CA ASP A 141 19.13 -7.46 14.89
C ASP A 141 18.15 -6.36 14.49
N VAL A 142 17.49 -5.80 15.50
CA VAL A 142 16.60 -4.66 15.38
C VAL A 142 17.15 -3.49 16.20
N HIS A 143 17.57 -2.46 15.52
CA HIS A 143 18.09 -1.24 16.14
C HIS A 143 16.98 -0.19 16.20
N LYS A 144 16.50 0.07 17.39
CA LYS A 144 15.44 1.05 17.64
C LYS A 144 15.94 2.47 17.35
N VAL A 145 15.31 3.14 16.40
CA VAL A 145 15.51 4.57 16.09
C VAL A 145 14.54 5.40 16.94
N VAL A 146 13.24 5.06 16.88
CA VAL A 146 12.20 5.66 17.72
C VAL A 146 11.35 4.54 18.31
N GLY A 147 11.22 4.50 19.63
CA GLY A 147 10.33 3.55 20.31
C GLY A 147 8.86 3.85 20.02
N TRP A 148 7.98 2.96 20.45
CA TRP A 148 6.54 3.18 20.34
C TRP A 148 6.14 4.53 20.92
N THR A 149 5.64 5.41 20.05
CA THR A 149 5.30 6.81 20.38
C THR A 149 3.86 7.07 19.93
N ALA A 150 3.04 7.57 20.83
CA ALA A 150 1.67 7.97 20.51
C ALA A 150 1.67 9.23 19.64
N SER A 151 0.80 9.26 18.64
CA SER A 151 0.62 10.44 17.79
C SER A 151 -0.85 10.62 17.43
N PRO A 152 -1.40 11.83 17.56
CA PRO A 152 -2.76 12.13 17.13
C PRO A 152 -2.92 12.04 15.60
N ALA A 153 -1.81 12.02 14.84
CA ALA A 153 -1.84 11.81 13.41
C ALA A 153 -2.16 10.36 13.02
N VAL A 154 -1.92 9.38 13.91
CA VAL A 154 -2.24 7.96 13.66
C VAL A 154 -3.71 7.72 14.03
N HIS A 155 -4.56 7.47 13.04
CA HIS A 155 -5.94 7.09 13.27
C HIS A 155 -6.00 5.69 13.91
N LYS A 156 -6.76 5.58 14.99
CA LYS A 156 -6.97 4.30 15.68
C LYS A 156 -8.01 3.45 14.95
N PHE A 157 -7.97 2.16 15.15
CA PHE A 157 -8.90 1.24 14.50
C PHE A 157 -10.38 1.57 14.79
N ASP A 158 -10.68 2.01 16.00
CA ASP A 158 -12.04 2.27 16.47
C ASP A 158 -12.53 3.72 16.21
N ASP A 159 -11.70 4.60 15.59
CA ASP A 159 -12.07 6.01 15.41
C ASP A 159 -13.23 6.18 14.40
N ALA A 160 -13.26 5.36 13.36
CA ALA A 160 -14.35 5.34 12.39
C ALA A 160 -14.38 4.02 11.60
N PRO A 161 -15.53 3.63 11.02
CA PRO A 161 -15.59 2.51 10.10
C PRO A 161 -14.62 2.72 8.92
N ASN A 162 -13.88 1.67 8.58
CA ASN A 162 -12.88 1.70 7.49
C ASN A 162 -11.75 2.73 7.67
N THR A 163 -11.38 3.00 8.91
CA THR A 163 -10.25 3.89 9.22
C THR A 163 -8.99 3.52 8.43
N THR A 164 -8.39 4.51 7.80
CA THR A 164 -7.17 4.39 7.02
C THR A 164 -6.06 5.23 7.62
N ASN A 165 -4.82 4.83 7.36
CA ASN A 165 -3.63 5.64 7.60
C ASN A 165 -2.82 5.74 6.30
N ASP A 166 -2.59 6.96 5.84
CA ASP A 166 -1.65 7.27 4.77
C ASP A 166 -0.26 7.38 5.34
N LEU A 167 0.65 6.50 4.96
CA LEU A 167 2.03 6.52 5.41
C LEU A 167 2.96 6.97 4.30
N ALA A 168 3.98 7.74 4.67
CA ALA A 168 5.08 8.05 3.76
C ALA A 168 6.42 8.12 4.49
N ILE A 169 7.48 7.65 3.81
CA ILE A 169 8.88 7.90 4.16
C ILE A 169 9.47 8.75 3.04
N LYS A 170 9.93 9.95 3.37
CA LYS A 170 10.63 10.83 2.43
C LYS A 170 12.11 10.84 2.73
N VAL A 171 12.89 10.32 1.82
CA VAL A 171 14.36 10.38 1.84
C VAL A 171 14.78 11.66 1.12
N ALA A 172 15.40 12.57 1.85
CA ALA A 172 15.96 13.83 1.35
C ALA A 172 17.50 13.78 1.43
N ALA A 173 18.17 14.80 0.95
CA ALA A 173 19.64 14.85 0.92
C ALA A 173 20.27 14.77 2.32
N ASP A 174 19.64 15.37 3.32
CA ASP A 174 20.14 15.55 4.68
C ASP A 174 19.37 14.78 5.75
N SER A 175 18.18 14.28 5.43
CA SER A 175 17.26 13.70 6.41
C SER A 175 16.36 12.63 5.83
N VAL A 176 15.84 11.75 6.70
CA VAL A 176 14.73 10.86 6.43
C VAL A 176 13.56 11.31 7.28
N ARG A 177 12.40 11.56 6.64
CA ARG A 177 11.21 12.12 7.27
C ARG A 177 10.04 11.17 7.16
N PHE A 178 9.26 11.06 8.22
CA PHE A 178 8.18 10.10 8.39
C PHE A 178 6.84 10.82 8.56
N PHE A 179 5.86 10.41 7.76
CA PHE A 179 4.56 11.07 7.72
C PHE A 179 3.44 10.07 7.95
N VAL A 180 2.44 10.49 8.71
CA VAL A 180 1.15 9.83 8.85
C VAL A 180 0.07 10.85 8.52
N ASN A 181 -0.83 10.51 7.60
CA ASN A 181 -1.96 11.34 7.20
C ASN A 181 -1.53 12.80 6.89
N ASN A 182 -0.46 12.94 6.10
CA ASN A 182 0.19 14.21 5.71
C ASN A 182 0.85 15.00 6.86
N THR A 183 0.85 14.48 8.07
CA THR A 183 1.54 15.09 9.23
C THR A 183 2.92 14.47 9.39
N GLU A 184 3.97 15.29 9.45
CA GLU A 184 5.31 14.81 9.80
C GLU A 184 5.31 14.43 11.29
N VAL A 185 5.55 13.14 11.57
CA VAL A 185 5.58 12.62 12.95
C VAL A 185 7.00 12.48 13.49
N HIS A 186 7.99 12.37 12.59
CA HIS A 186 9.39 12.29 12.97
C HIS A 186 10.33 12.62 11.80
N ALA A 187 11.54 13.04 12.11
CA ALA A 187 12.64 13.21 11.17
C ALA A 187 13.97 12.80 11.82
N VAL A 188 14.84 12.16 11.05
CA VAL A 188 16.20 11.81 11.48
C VAL A 188 17.20 12.30 10.45
N PRO A 189 18.43 12.69 10.87
CA PRO A 189 19.48 13.05 9.93
C PRO A 189 19.93 11.80 9.14
N ARG A 190 20.42 11.99 7.93
CA ARG A 190 21.10 10.92 7.15
C ARG A 190 22.51 10.71 7.69
N SER A 191 22.61 10.00 8.80
CA SER A 191 23.87 9.68 9.46
C SER A 191 23.80 8.33 10.19
N GLY A 192 24.94 7.69 10.42
CA GLY A 192 24.96 6.38 11.07
C GLY A 192 24.13 5.35 10.32
N MET A 193 23.16 4.73 10.98
CA MET A 193 22.30 3.68 10.40
C MET A 193 21.33 4.20 9.31
N THR A 194 21.08 5.50 9.24
CA THR A 194 20.22 6.15 8.26
C THR A 194 21.01 6.93 7.20
N ALA A 195 22.33 6.73 7.11
CA ALA A 195 23.19 7.45 6.18
C ALA A 195 22.92 7.10 4.71
N ASP A 196 22.63 5.84 4.44
CA ASP A 196 22.37 5.34 3.08
C ASP A 196 21.05 4.58 3.02
N GLU A 197 20.03 5.24 2.48
CA GLU A 197 18.70 4.69 2.24
C GLU A 197 18.48 4.27 0.79
N SER A 198 19.57 4.15 0.01
CA SER A 198 19.48 3.56 -1.33
C SER A 198 19.18 2.07 -1.25
N GLY A 199 18.39 1.57 -2.21
CA GLY A 199 17.97 0.18 -2.25
C GLY A 199 16.47 0.03 -2.50
N GLN A 200 15.94 -1.12 -2.14
CA GLN A 200 14.52 -1.43 -2.33
C GLN A 200 13.66 -0.74 -1.26
N ALA A 201 12.46 -0.35 -1.69
CA ALA A 201 11.41 0.10 -0.81
C ALA A 201 10.21 -0.85 -0.90
N GLY A 202 9.39 -0.90 0.15
CA GLY A 202 8.26 -1.81 0.16
C GLY A 202 7.41 -1.70 1.42
N LEU A 203 6.63 -2.76 1.66
CA LEU A 203 5.71 -2.87 2.78
C LEU A 203 6.33 -3.75 3.88
N ARG A 204 6.07 -3.39 5.12
CA ARG A 204 6.36 -4.18 6.31
C ARG A 204 5.04 -4.47 7.04
N VAL A 205 4.72 -5.75 7.29
CA VAL A 205 3.50 -6.13 8.01
C VAL A 205 3.87 -7.17 9.05
N ASN A 206 3.48 -6.93 10.29
CA ASN A 206 3.72 -7.85 11.40
C ASN A 206 2.73 -9.03 11.36
N HIS A 207 2.83 -9.94 12.33
CA HIS A 207 2.03 -11.17 12.35
C HIS A 207 0.55 -10.90 12.70
N ASN A 208 -0.31 -11.88 12.36
CA ASN A 208 -1.73 -11.88 12.72
C ASN A 208 -2.52 -10.63 12.31
N LEU A 209 -2.23 -10.10 11.14
CA LEU A 209 -2.90 -8.94 10.57
C LEU A 209 -3.65 -9.28 9.28
N SER A 210 -4.75 -8.57 9.07
CA SER A 210 -5.49 -8.50 7.82
C SER A 210 -5.52 -7.04 7.39
N VAL A 211 -4.73 -6.69 6.35
CA VAL A 211 -4.48 -5.30 5.95
C VAL A 211 -4.72 -5.12 4.46
N HIS A 212 -5.55 -4.15 4.12
CA HIS A 212 -5.68 -3.68 2.75
C HIS A 212 -4.70 -2.53 2.50
N VAL A 213 -3.94 -2.61 1.40
CA VAL A 213 -2.94 -1.62 0.99
C VAL A 213 -3.34 -1.07 -0.37
N ALA A 214 -3.52 0.24 -0.46
CA ALA A 214 -3.81 0.94 -1.70
C ALA A 214 -2.75 2.00 -2.00
N ASN A 215 -2.69 2.45 -3.26
CA ASN A 215 -1.87 3.58 -3.70
C ASN A 215 -0.37 3.44 -3.35
N PHE A 216 0.14 2.20 -3.25
CA PHE A 216 1.58 2.02 -3.05
C PHE A 216 2.36 2.65 -4.21
N ALA A 217 3.25 3.55 -3.88
CA ALA A 217 4.07 4.25 -4.85
C ALA A 217 5.48 4.52 -4.31
N VAL A 218 6.46 4.41 -5.20
CA VAL A 218 7.83 4.88 -4.98
C VAL A 218 8.13 5.91 -6.05
N LYS A 219 8.40 7.15 -5.63
CA LYS A 219 8.59 8.29 -6.52
C LYS A 219 9.95 8.91 -6.28
N ALA A 220 10.77 9.03 -7.32
CA ALA A 220 12.01 9.77 -7.26
C ALA A 220 11.71 11.23 -6.86
N GLY A 221 12.51 11.77 -5.94
CA GLY A 221 12.46 13.18 -5.57
C GLY A 221 13.04 14.03 -6.71
N GLY A 222 12.48 15.22 -6.94
CA GLY A 222 13.12 16.22 -7.78
C GLY A 222 14.49 16.62 -7.21
N LYS A 223 15.40 16.95 -8.10
CA LYS A 223 16.69 17.56 -7.75
C LYS A 223 16.48 18.94 -7.16
#